data_02171c43fe09d140dac7cf0cb21d67fd
#
_entry.id   02171c43fe09d140dac7cf0cb21d67fd
#
_cell.length_a   1.000
_cell.length_b   1.000
_cell.length_c   1.000
_cell.angle_alpha   90.00
_cell.angle_beta   90.00
_cell.angle_gamma   90.00
#
_symmetry.space_group_name_H-M   'P 1'
#
loop_
_entity.id
_entity.type
_entity.pdbx_description
1 polymer ?
#
loop_
_entity_poly.entity_id
_entity_poly.type
_entity_poly.pdbx_seq_one_letter_code
_entity_poly.pdbx_strand_id
1 'polypeptide(L)'
;VTGSDEMNLLCCLIAQKTGHCHTIARVRNPIYAKEISFIKKRLGVTMIINPELAAAQEISRLLRFPSAIKIDTFARGRVEMLKFKVLPEFDLDGMTISRITETLRCDVLFCAVESRDRVSIPGGNYVVHDGDMVSILASPVNAAAFFKKIGLKTNQVKNAIIVGGGTISYYLTKALLDMNISVKI
;
A
#
# COMPACT_ATOMS: atom_id res chain seq x y z
N VAL A 1 17.64 17.81 -9.17
CA VAL A 1 16.23 17.74 -9.60
C VAL A 1 15.85 19.08 -10.23
N THR A 2 15.38 19.06 -11.47
CA THR A 2 14.94 20.22 -12.24
C THR A 2 13.43 20.14 -12.49
N GLY A 3 12.89 21.12 -13.21
CA GLY A 3 11.48 21.13 -13.65
C GLY A 3 11.14 20.14 -14.78
N SER A 4 12.15 19.61 -15.49
CA SER A 4 12.00 18.69 -16.64
C SER A 4 12.54 17.29 -16.30
N ASP A 5 11.77 16.27 -16.66
CA ASP A 5 12.14 14.86 -16.50
C ASP A 5 13.31 14.49 -17.41
N GLU A 6 13.31 15.02 -18.64
CA GLU A 6 14.38 14.82 -19.64
C GLU A 6 15.71 15.38 -19.14
N MET A 7 15.67 16.60 -18.57
CA MET A 7 16.84 17.24 -18.00
C MET A 7 17.36 16.45 -16.78
N ASN A 8 16.48 15.94 -15.94
CA ASN A 8 16.87 15.09 -14.81
C ASN A 8 17.58 13.81 -15.28
N LEU A 9 17.06 13.16 -16.32
CA LEU A 9 17.66 11.97 -16.91
C LEU A 9 19.01 12.27 -17.56
N LEU A 10 19.10 13.38 -18.32
CA LEU A 10 20.33 13.81 -18.97
C LEU A 10 21.44 14.14 -17.96
N CYS A 11 21.12 14.90 -16.90
CA CYS A 11 22.07 15.20 -15.83
C CYS A 11 22.57 13.92 -15.13
N CYS A 12 21.68 12.96 -14.89
CA CYS A 12 22.07 11.67 -14.31
C CYS A 12 23.00 10.89 -15.24
N LEU A 13 22.74 10.88 -16.54
CA LEU A 13 23.58 10.22 -17.54
C LEU A 13 24.99 10.84 -17.58
N ILE A 14 25.08 12.18 -17.62
CA ILE A 14 26.37 12.89 -17.61
C ILE A 14 27.15 12.59 -16.32
N ALA A 15 26.51 12.74 -15.16
CA ALA A 15 27.14 12.48 -13.88
C ALA A 15 27.68 11.05 -13.77
N GLN A 16 26.93 10.07 -14.24
CA GLN A 16 27.36 8.68 -14.25
C GLN A 16 28.56 8.45 -15.16
N LYS A 17 28.56 9.06 -16.34
CA LYS A 17 29.67 8.91 -17.33
C LYS A 17 30.97 9.56 -16.89
N THR A 18 30.87 10.71 -16.20
CA THR A 18 32.06 11.46 -15.75
C THR A 18 32.57 11.02 -14.37
N GLY A 19 31.66 10.66 -13.46
CA GLY A 19 32.01 10.42 -12.04
C GLY A 19 31.84 8.98 -11.57
N HIS A 20 31.39 8.05 -12.41
CA HIS A 20 31.06 6.66 -12.03
C HIS A 20 30.22 6.55 -10.74
N CYS A 21 29.37 7.53 -10.50
CA CYS A 21 28.56 7.64 -9.28
C CYS A 21 27.18 7.01 -9.43
N HIS A 22 26.57 6.69 -8.30
CA HIS A 22 25.14 6.33 -8.26
C HIS A 22 24.27 7.56 -8.52
N THR A 23 23.27 7.41 -9.38
CA THR A 23 22.40 8.50 -9.78
C THR A 23 20.95 8.19 -9.48
N ILE A 24 20.21 9.23 -9.02
CA ILE A 24 18.77 9.16 -8.73
C ILE A 24 18.08 10.24 -9.56
N ALA A 25 17.20 9.83 -10.46
CA ALA A 25 16.40 10.75 -11.30
C ALA A 25 14.96 10.82 -10.82
N ARG A 26 14.38 12.04 -10.78
CA ARG A 26 12.94 12.20 -10.67
C ARG A 26 12.33 12.20 -12.07
N VAL A 27 11.38 11.27 -12.30
CA VAL A 27 10.62 11.16 -13.55
C VAL A 27 9.15 10.97 -13.19
N ARG A 28 8.33 11.97 -13.46
CA ARG A 28 6.93 12.05 -13.03
C ARG A 28 5.91 11.88 -14.17
N ASN A 29 6.35 12.13 -15.41
CA ASN A 29 5.46 12.09 -16.57
C ASN A 29 4.92 10.68 -16.80
N PRO A 30 3.57 10.49 -16.86
CA PRO A 30 2.94 9.18 -17.09
C PRO A 30 3.38 8.48 -18.37
N ILE A 31 3.81 9.22 -19.38
CA ILE A 31 4.31 8.66 -20.65
C ILE A 31 5.53 7.80 -20.40
N TYR A 32 6.46 8.25 -19.54
CA TYR A 32 7.66 7.50 -19.22
C TYR A 32 7.44 6.37 -18.20
N ALA A 33 6.32 6.41 -17.47
CA ALA A 33 6.05 5.45 -16.38
C ALA A 33 6.02 3.99 -16.87
N LYS A 34 5.57 3.75 -18.10
CA LYS A 34 5.51 2.42 -18.71
C LYS A 34 6.91 1.91 -19.11
N GLU A 35 7.81 2.81 -19.47
CA GLU A 35 9.14 2.51 -20.00
C GLU A 35 10.27 2.70 -18.97
N ILE A 36 9.93 2.95 -17.70
CA ILE A 36 10.92 3.25 -16.64
C ILE A 36 12.00 2.18 -16.54
N SER A 37 11.64 0.91 -16.64
CA SER A 37 12.61 -0.19 -16.55
C SER A 37 13.58 -0.20 -17.72
N PHE A 38 13.10 0.10 -18.92
CA PHE A 38 13.92 0.24 -20.13
C PHE A 38 14.84 1.46 -20.02
N ILE A 39 14.30 2.61 -19.66
CA ILE A 39 15.03 3.88 -19.48
C ILE A 39 16.16 3.69 -18.44
N LYS A 40 15.82 3.14 -17.27
CA LYS A 40 16.78 2.86 -16.21
C LYS A 40 17.94 1.99 -16.70
N LYS A 41 17.63 0.89 -17.40
CA LYS A 41 18.64 -0.06 -17.91
C LYS A 41 19.52 0.57 -18.99
N ARG A 42 18.95 1.33 -19.93
CA ARG A 42 19.67 1.90 -21.07
C ARG A 42 20.51 3.10 -20.68
N LEU A 43 20.01 3.97 -19.79
CA LEU A 43 20.75 5.14 -19.32
C LEU A 43 21.65 4.82 -18.11
N GLY A 44 21.58 3.61 -17.55
CA GLY A 44 22.37 3.21 -16.39
C GLY A 44 22.01 3.95 -15.10
N VAL A 45 20.88 4.65 -15.04
CA VAL A 45 20.42 5.36 -13.83
C VAL A 45 20.17 4.37 -12.71
N THR A 46 20.77 4.62 -11.55
CA THR A 46 20.69 3.68 -10.42
C THR A 46 19.26 3.58 -9.88
N MET A 47 18.56 4.71 -9.75
CA MET A 47 17.20 4.77 -9.24
C MET A 47 16.40 5.85 -9.96
N ILE A 48 15.13 5.55 -10.25
CA ILE A 48 14.15 6.52 -10.73
C ILE A 48 13.04 6.62 -9.69
N ILE A 49 12.68 7.85 -9.31
CA ILE A 49 11.59 8.13 -8.35
C ILE A 49 10.48 8.90 -9.06
N ASN A 50 9.24 8.59 -8.69
CA ASN A 50 8.03 9.30 -9.11
C ASN A 50 7.19 9.61 -7.86
N PRO A 51 7.38 10.78 -7.25
CA PRO A 51 6.68 11.15 -6.03
C PRO A 51 5.17 11.25 -6.23
N GLU A 52 4.73 11.71 -7.41
CA GLU A 52 3.32 11.86 -7.75
C GLU A 52 2.60 10.51 -7.84
N LEU A 53 3.25 9.52 -8.43
CA LEU A 53 2.75 8.14 -8.45
C LEU A 53 2.73 7.55 -7.05
N ALA A 54 3.78 7.76 -6.26
CA ALA A 54 3.86 7.25 -4.89
C ALA A 54 2.74 7.85 -4.01
N ALA A 55 2.51 9.16 -4.11
CA ALA A 55 1.41 9.83 -3.40
C ALA A 55 0.03 9.28 -3.82
N ALA A 56 -0.20 9.11 -5.12
CA ALA A 56 -1.45 8.54 -5.62
C ALA A 56 -1.69 7.10 -5.13
N GLN A 57 -0.63 6.28 -5.11
CA GLN A 57 -0.69 4.91 -4.58
C GLN A 57 -1.00 4.90 -3.09
N GLU A 58 -0.41 5.79 -2.31
CA GLU A 58 -0.67 5.89 -0.87
C GLU A 58 -2.11 6.29 -0.59
N ILE A 59 -2.63 7.32 -1.29
CA ILE A 59 -4.02 7.76 -1.18
C ILE A 59 -4.97 6.61 -1.55
N SER A 60 -4.74 5.93 -2.67
CA SER A 60 -5.59 4.82 -3.10
C SER A 60 -5.60 3.66 -2.10
N ARG A 61 -4.46 3.41 -1.44
CA ARG A 61 -4.34 2.38 -0.40
C ARG A 61 -5.17 2.70 0.84
N LEU A 62 -5.13 3.96 1.31
CA LEU A 62 -5.96 4.42 2.42
C LEU A 62 -7.45 4.28 2.12
N LEU A 63 -7.86 4.52 0.87
CA LEU A 63 -9.26 4.39 0.45
C LEU A 63 -9.71 2.93 0.32
N ARG A 64 -8.78 1.99 0.12
CA ARG A 64 -9.08 0.56 0.05
C ARG A 64 -9.45 -0.05 1.39
N PHE A 65 -8.79 0.39 2.47
CA PHE A 65 -9.01 -0.09 3.83
C PHE A 65 -9.16 1.08 4.82
N PRO A 66 -10.31 1.78 4.81
CA PRO A 66 -10.53 2.94 5.67
C PRO A 66 -10.41 2.66 7.17
N SER A 67 -10.63 1.40 7.56
CA SER A 67 -10.56 0.96 8.97
C SER A 67 -9.17 0.47 9.38
N ALA A 68 -8.23 0.34 8.45
CA ALA A 68 -6.85 0.06 8.79
C ALA A 68 -6.17 1.33 9.31
N ILE A 69 -5.57 1.23 10.49
CA ILE A 69 -4.84 2.37 11.09
C ILE A 69 -3.52 2.59 10.36
N LYS A 70 -2.91 1.51 9.89
CA LYS A 70 -1.63 1.54 9.17
C LYS A 70 -1.54 0.41 8.16
N ILE A 71 -0.97 0.70 6.99
CA ILE A 71 -0.69 -0.28 5.95
C ILE A 71 0.76 -0.08 5.50
N ASP A 72 1.62 -1.06 5.77
CA ASP A 72 2.98 -1.11 5.26
C ASP A 72 3.07 -2.16 4.15
N THR A 73 3.76 -1.86 3.05
CA THR A 73 3.90 -2.79 1.93
C THR A 73 5.32 -3.32 1.80
N PHE A 74 5.42 -4.61 1.51
CA PHE A 74 6.67 -5.33 1.32
C PHE A 74 6.71 -6.00 -0.05
N ALA A 75 7.91 -6.39 -0.47
CA ALA A 75 8.14 -7.15 -1.69
C ALA A 75 7.47 -6.53 -2.95
N ARG A 76 7.57 -5.20 -3.10
CA ARG A 76 6.96 -4.42 -4.21
C ARG A 76 5.43 -4.55 -4.26
N GLY A 77 4.78 -4.51 -3.11
CA GLY A 77 3.31 -4.55 -3.00
C GLY A 77 2.72 -5.95 -3.07
N ARG A 78 3.53 -7.02 -3.07
CA ARG A 78 3.03 -8.40 -3.05
C ARG A 78 2.55 -8.84 -1.68
N VAL A 79 3.05 -8.21 -0.63
CA VAL A 79 2.71 -8.49 0.77
C VAL A 79 2.42 -7.18 1.48
N GLU A 80 1.40 -7.17 2.29
CA GLU A 80 0.98 -6.02 3.09
C GLU A 80 0.90 -6.41 4.56
N MET A 81 1.38 -5.52 5.43
CA MET A 81 1.15 -5.58 6.86
C MET A 81 0.08 -4.54 7.21
N LEU A 82 -1.04 -5.01 7.71
CA LEU A 82 -2.18 -4.18 8.06
C LEU A 82 -2.36 -4.18 9.56
N LYS A 83 -2.42 -3.00 10.16
CA LYS A 83 -2.72 -2.80 11.57
C LYS A 83 -4.14 -2.28 11.72
N PHE A 84 -4.95 -2.96 12.50
CA PHE A 84 -6.34 -2.60 12.74
C PHE A 84 -6.72 -2.84 14.21
N LYS A 85 -7.75 -2.14 14.66
CA LYS A 85 -8.33 -2.33 15.99
C LYS A 85 -9.43 -3.39 15.90
N VAL A 86 -9.40 -4.34 16.83
CA VAL A 86 -10.48 -5.31 16.97
C VAL A 86 -11.71 -4.58 17.52
N LEU A 87 -12.81 -4.68 16.78
CA LEU A 87 -14.09 -4.07 17.13
C LEU A 87 -15.08 -5.16 17.51
N PRO A 88 -16.04 -4.89 18.41
CA PRO A 88 -17.06 -5.86 18.83
C PRO A 88 -17.85 -6.48 17.67
N GLU A 89 -18.01 -5.70 16.58
CA GLU A 89 -18.73 -6.13 15.37
C GLU A 89 -17.98 -7.17 14.52
N PHE A 90 -16.72 -7.50 14.88
CA PHE A 90 -15.92 -8.50 14.14
C PHE A 90 -16.10 -9.92 14.66
N ASP A 91 -16.81 -10.11 15.77
CA ASP A 91 -17.01 -11.42 16.43
C ASP A 91 -15.71 -12.20 16.68
N LEU A 92 -14.62 -11.47 16.97
CA LEU A 92 -13.31 -12.05 17.25
C LEU A 92 -13.00 -12.16 18.74
N ASP A 93 -13.78 -11.50 19.59
CA ASP A 93 -13.54 -11.47 21.05
C ASP A 93 -13.56 -12.88 21.67
N GLY A 94 -12.57 -13.17 22.47
CA GLY A 94 -12.43 -14.48 23.13
C GLY A 94 -12.02 -15.62 22.19
N MET A 95 -11.76 -15.38 20.91
CA MET A 95 -11.29 -16.39 19.97
C MET A 95 -9.77 -16.53 20.00
N THR A 96 -9.28 -17.76 19.89
CA THR A 96 -7.85 -18.00 19.66
C THR A 96 -7.51 -17.74 18.20
N ILE A 97 -6.25 -17.36 17.93
CA ILE A 97 -5.77 -17.12 16.55
C ILE A 97 -5.93 -18.37 15.69
N SER A 98 -5.64 -19.57 16.22
CA SER A 98 -5.86 -20.84 15.51
C SER A 98 -7.32 -20.98 15.08
N ARG A 99 -8.26 -20.72 15.99
CA ARG A 99 -9.69 -20.80 15.69
C ARG A 99 -10.13 -19.77 14.66
N ILE A 100 -9.60 -18.54 14.71
CA ILE A 100 -9.86 -17.49 13.72
C ILE A 100 -9.40 -17.94 12.35
N THR A 101 -8.17 -18.43 12.21
CA THR A 101 -7.61 -18.89 10.94
C THR A 101 -8.35 -20.10 10.36
N GLU A 102 -8.72 -21.06 11.18
CA GLU A 102 -9.51 -22.23 10.78
C GLU A 102 -10.92 -21.85 10.31
N THR A 103 -11.59 -20.96 11.07
CA THR A 103 -12.96 -20.53 10.75
C THR A 103 -12.99 -19.68 9.49
N LEU A 104 -12.09 -18.72 9.39
CA LEU A 104 -12.07 -17.79 8.27
C LEU A 104 -11.41 -18.39 7.00
N ARG A 105 -10.58 -19.42 7.14
CA ARG A 105 -9.86 -20.05 6.02
C ARG A 105 -9.21 -19.01 5.11
N CYS A 106 -8.44 -18.13 5.71
CA CYS A 106 -7.68 -17.07 5.02
C CYS A 106 -6.20 -17.23 5.32
N ASP A 107 -5.35 -17.13 4.29
CA ASP A 107 -3.90 -17.10 4.45
C ASP A 107 -3.46 -15.73 4.97
N VAL A 108 -3.54 -15.55 6.28
CA VAL A 108 -3.07 -14.38 7.00
C VAL A 108 -2.18 -14.81 8.16
N LEU A 109 -1.10 -14.08 8.39
CA LEU A 109 -0.21 -14.29 9.51
C LEU A 109 -0.43 -13.19 10.54
N PHE A 110 -0.79 -13.55 11.77
CA PHE A 110 -0.85 -12.61 12.88
C PHE A 110 0.57 -12.37 13.39
N CYS A 111 1.07 -11.13 13.20
CA CYS A 111 2.47 -10.76 13.49
C CYS A 111 2.64 -10.16 14.88
N ALA A 112 1.70 -9.33 15.30
CA ALA A 112 1.76 -8.66 16.59
C ALA A 112 0.34 -8.36 17.09
N VAL A 113 0.19 -8.38 18.41
CA VAL A 113 -0.99 -7.89 19.11
C VAL A 113 -0.54 -6.91 20.19
N GLU A 114 -1.12 -5.71 20.17
CA GLU A 114 -0.91 -4.70 21.20
C GLU A 114 -2.17 -4.64 22.05
N SER A 115 -2.05 -5.01 23.30
CA SER A 115 -3.12 -5.01 24.30
C SER A 115 -2.64 -4.31 25.55
N ARG A 116 -3.36 -3.27 26.01
CA ARG A 116 -3.09 -2.53 27.25
C ARG A 116 -1.59 -2.19 27.44
N ASP A 117 -1.00 -1.51 26.48
CA ASP A 117 0.40 -1.08 26.43
C ASP A 117 1.46 -2.21 26.38
N ARG A 118 1.05 -3.43 26.12
CA ARG A 118 1.96 -4.55 25.85
C ARG A 118 1.86 -5.00 24.41
N VAL A 119 3.02 -5.14 23.78
CA VAL A 119 3.13 -5.72 22.43
C VAL A 119 3.61 -7.16 22.58
N SER A 120 2.91 -8.09 21.98
CA SER A 120 3.28 -9.51 21.95
C SER A 120 3.27 -10.05 20.52
N ILE A 121 4.16 -11.02 20.27
CA ILE A 121 4.11 -11.84 19.05
C ILE A 121 3.21 -13.03 19.40
N PRO A 122 2.00 -13.11 18.84
CA PRO A 122 1.03 -14.09 19.29
C PRO A 122 1.32 -15.47 18.69
N GLY A 123 1.18 -16.50 19.51
CA GLY A 123 1.06 -17.88 19.01
C GLY A 123 -0.40 -18.24 18.69
N GLY A 124 -0.62 -19.44 18.15
CA GLY A 124 -1.97 -19.92 17.78
C GLY A 124 -2.97 -19.94 18.93
N ASN A 125 -2.50 -20.13 20.18
CA ASN A 125 -3.33 -20.17 21.38
C ASN A 125 -3.60 -18.78 21.99
N TYR A 126 -3.08 -17.71 21.39
CA TYR A 126 -3.34 -16.36 21.87
C TYR A 126 -4.82 -16.01 21.68
N VAL A 127 -5.44 -15.51 22.75
CA VAL A 127 -6.84 -15.08 22.72
C VAL A 127 -6.91 -13.59 22.39
N VAL A 128 -7.64 -13.27 21.34
CA VAL A 128 -7.85 -11.89 20.88
C VAL A 128 -9.03 -11.28 21.64
N HIS A 129 -8.91 -10.01 22.01
CA HIS A 129 -9.96 -9.28 22.73
C HIS A 129 -10.36 -8.00 22.00
N ASP A 130 -11.59 -7.58 22.25
CA ASP A 130 -12.09 -6.30 21.77
C ASP A 130 -11.18 -5.16 22.25
N GLY A 131 -10.86 -4.26 21.34
CA GLY A 131 -9.96 -3.14 21.60
C GLY A 131 -8.49 -3.42 21.34
N ASP A 132 -8.08 -4.67 21.16
CA ASP A 132 -6.71 -5.02 20.80
C ASP A 132 -6.34 -4.43 19.43
N MET A 133 -5.08 -4.03 19.32
CA MET A 133 -4.49 -3.59 18.05
C MET A 133 -3.75 -4.76 17.42
N VAL A 134 -4.30 -5.29 16.35
CA VAL A 134 -3.77 -6.47 15.68
C VAL A 134 -3.04 -6.08 14.40
N SER A 135 -1.86 -6.65 14.19
CA SER A 135 -1.09 -6.53 12.93
C SER A 135 -1.08 -7.88 12.23
N ILE A 136 -1.60 -7.92 11.01
CA ILE A 136 -1.58 -9.10 10.14
C ILE A 136 -0.70 -8.87 8.94
N LEU A 137 -0.08 -9.95 8.45
CA LEU A 137 0.67 -9.98 7.19
C LEU A 137 -0.08 -10.87 6.21
N ALA A 138 -0.36 -10.34 5.01
CA ALA A 138 -1.08 -11.08 3.98
C ALA A 138 -0.77 -10.54 2.56
N SER A 139 -1.12 -11.31 1.53
CA SER A 139 -1.24 -10.74 0.18
C SER A 139 -2.42 -9.76 0.13
N PRO A 140 -2.43 -8.78 -0.79
CA PRO A 140 -3.56 -7.85 -0.94
C PRO A 140 -4.92 -8.54 -1.11
N VAL A 141 -4.93 -9.68 -1.80
CA VAL A 141 -6.15 -10.49 -2.04
C VAL A 141 -6.63 -11.14 -0.75
N ASN A 142 -5.70 -11.77 0.00
CA ASN A 142 -6.03 -12.44 1.26
C ASN A 142 -6.41 -11.44 2.36
N ALA A 143 -5.77 -10.27 2.40
CA ALA A 143 -6.15 -9.19 3.29
C ALA A 143 -7.60 -8.73 3.05
N ALA A 144 -7.97 -8.49 1.77
CA ALA A 144 -9.34 -8.12 1.42
C ALA A 144 -10.36 -9.22 1.78
N ALA A 145 -10.01 -10.49 1.54
CA ALA A 145 -10.85 -11.63 1.89
C ALA A 145 -11.03 -11.75 3.42
N PHE A 146 -9.96 -11.56 4.18
CA PHE A 146 -9.98 -11.58 5.64
C PHE A 146 -10.91 -10.50 6.19
N PHE A 147 -10.72 -9.23 5.81
CA PHE A 147 -11.55 -8.13 6.27
C PHE A 147 -13.02 -8.30 5.91
N LYS A 148 -13.31 -8.81 4.71
CA LYS A 148 -14.69 -9.13 4.31
C LYS A 148 -15.32 -10.19 5.22
N LYS A 149 -14.55 -11.21 5.61
CA LYS A 149 -15.06 -12.33 6.43
C LYS A 149 -15.26 -11.98 7.89
N ILE A 150 -14.46 -11.07 8.46
CA ILE A 150 -14.67 -10.57 9.83
C ILE A 150 -15.80 -9.54 9.91
N GLY A 151 -16.56 -9.36 8.82
CA GLY A 151 -17.70 -8.44 8.83
C GLY A 151 -17.32 -6.97 8.78
N LEU A 152 -16.03 -6.66 8.51
CA LEU A 152 -15.67 -5.27 8.25
C LEU A 152 -16.50 -4.83 7.06
N LYS A 153 -17.55 -4.07 7.33
CA LYS A 153 -18.23 -3.32 6.28
C LYS A 153 -17.19 -2.35 5.76
N THR A 154 -16.43 -2.81 4.78
CA THR A 154 -15.66 -1.88 3.98
C THR A 154 -16.72 -0.94 3.41
N ASN A 155 -16.88 0.23 4.04
CA ASN A 155 -17.52 1.35 3.38
C ASN A 155 -16.61 1.67 2.21
N GLN A 156 -16.66 0.79 1.20
CA GLN A 156 -15.88 0.99 -0.02
C GLN A 156 -16.36 2.31 -0.57
N VAL A 157 -15.44 3.24 -0.63
CA VAL A 157 -15.66 4.48 -1.34
C VAL A 157 -16.14 4.12 -2.73
N LYS A 158 -17.39 4.47 -3.06
CA LYS A 158 -17.98 4.17 -4.36
C LYS A 158 -17.74 5.29 -5.36
N ASN A 159 -17.66 6.51 -4.86
CA ASN A 159 -17.53 7.72 -5.66
C ASN A 159 -16.44 8.60 -5.05
N ALA A 160 -15.63 9.21 -5.89
CA ALA A 160 -14.62 10.18 -5.51
C ALA A 160 -14.73 11.43 -6.39
N ILE A 161 -14.50 12.59 -5.80
CA ILE A 161 -14.34 13.85 -6.54
C ILE A 161 -12.90 14.30 -6.32
N ILE A 162 -12.19 14.54 -7.42
CA ILE A 162 -10.81 15.03 -7.39
C ILE A 162 -10.83 16.46 -7.91
N VAL A 163 -10.36 17.42 -7.10
CA VAL A 163 -10.26 18.81 -7.52
C VAL A 163 -8.84 19.07 -8.03
N GLY A 164 -8.75 19.33 -9.33
CA GLY A 164 -7.49 19.59 -10.02
C GLY A 164 -7.09 18.45 -10.97
N GLY A 165 -6.54 18.80 -12.14
CA GLY A 165 -6.16 17.88 -13.24
C GLY A 165 -4.65 17.63 -13.33
N GLY A 166 -3.91 17.65 -12.20
CA GLY A 166 -2.46 17.45 -12.19
C GLY A 166 -2.03 15.98 -12.33
N THR A 167 -0.72 15.75 -12.29
CA THR A 167 -0.13 14.40 -12.45
C THR A 167 -0.57 13.43 -11.34
N ILE A 168 -0.71 13.91 -10.10
CA ILE A 168 -1.25 13.08 -9.00
C ILE A 168 -2.69 12.66 -9.33
N SER A 169 -3.53 13.58 -9.79
CA SER A 169 -4.92 13.30 -10.17
C SER A 169 -5.01 12.25 -11.25
N TYR A 170 -4.14 12.30 -12.24
CA TYR A 170 -4.06 11.27 -13.30
C TYR A 170 -3.77 9.88 -12.73
N TYR A 171 -2.72 9.74 -11.91
CA TYR A 171 -2.37 8.46 -11.31
C TYR A 171 -3.42 7.95 -10.33
N LEU A 172 -3.96 8.86 -9.51
CA LEU A 172 -4.99 8.54 -8.53
C LEU A 172 -6.28 8.09 -9.20
N THR A 173 -6.75 8.81 -10.23
CA THR A 173 -7.93 8.43 -11.00
C THR A 173 -7.78 7.03 -11.56
N LYS A 174 -6.63 6.72 -12.17
CA LYS A 174 -6.38 5.38 -12.70
C LYS A 174 -6.45 4.31 -11.61
N ALA A 175 -5.78 4.54 -10.47
CA ALA A 175 -5.80 3.59 -9.35
C ALA A 175 -7.21 3.39 -8.77
N LEU A 176 -8.02 4.45 -8.68
CA LEU A 176 -9.41 4.38 -8.19
C LEU A 176 -10.34 3.66 -9.17
N LEU A 177 -10.18 3.88 -10.48
CA LEU A 177 -10.94 3.16 -11.50
C LEU A 177 -10.62 1.66 -11.49
N ASP A 178 -9.35 1.28 -11.30
CA ASP A 178 -8.92 -0.13 -11.14
C ASP A 178 -9.56 -0.78 -9.89
N MET A 179 -9.98 0.03 -8.89
CA MET A 179 -10.70 -0.38 -7.69
C MET A 179 -12.23 -0.33 -7.86
N ASN A 180 -12.75 -0.08 -9.05
CA ASN A 180 -14.17 0.13 -9.35
C ASN A 180 -14.80 1.32 -8.60
N ILE A 181 -14.03 2.36 -8.32
CA ILE A 181 -14.51 3.61 -7.75
C ILE A 181 -14.81 4.59 -8.88
N SER A 182 -16.03 5.14 -8.89
CA SER A 182 -16.40 6.19 -9.86
C SER A 182 -15.70 7.51 -9.51
N VAL A 183 -15.06 8.14 -10.49
CA VAL A 183 -14.28 9.37 -10.26
C VAL A 183 -14.84 10.51 -11.11
N LYS A 184 -15.01 11.68 -10.49
CA LYS A 184 -15.22 12.98 -11.16
C LYS A 184 -14.00 13.85 -10.91
N ILE A 185 -13.53 14.54 -11.95
CA ILE A 185 -12.42 15.50 -11.90
C ILE A 185 -12.98 16.89 -12.18
#